data_a2a366bf751713496affb3b46085ccab
#
_entry.id   a2a366bf751713496affb3b46085ccab
#
_cell.length_a   1.000
_cell.length_b   1.000
_cell.length_c   1.000
_cell.angle_alpha   90.00
_cell.angle_beta   90.00
_cell.angle_gamma   90.00
#
_symmetry.space_group_name_H-M   'P 1'
#
loop_
_entity.id
_entity.type
_entity.pdbx_description
1 polymer ?
#
loop_
_entity_poly.entity_id
_entity_poly.type
_entity_poly.pdbx_seq_one_letter_code
_entity_poly.pdbx_strand_id
1 'polypeptide(L)'
;MSQPEKIAERGITDALNGMPAVRYDHVCKIYSGAEGDIHAVRDINLSIAHREFVMLIGNSGGGKTTLLKMTNGLIVPTSGDVYYYSENLRDMNLVQLRRRIGYAIQGSVLFPHLDVEQNISFVPRLSGFAKDQIEESVMHALGLVGLDSSLLRKFPHELSGGQQQRVGIARALAANPFVLLMDEPFGAVDEITRRSLQEQIARIYLEEGLTILFVTHDINEAMRLGTKLLVVNDGSLQQYASPEEVLETPANSYVQSLVSEYQGAPIPSLTKR
;
A
#
# COMPACT_ATOMS: atom_id res chain seq x y z
N MET A 1 -10.19 -19.48 10.64
CA MET A 1 -11.25 -18.54 11.12
C MET A 1 -12.55 -19.28 11.27
N SER A 2 -13.15 -19.20 12.44
CA SER A 2 -14.48 -19.79 12.70
C SER A 2 -15.56 -19.04 11.95
N GLN A 3 -16.71 -19.69 11.65
CA GLN A 3 -17.85 -19.03 11.00
C GLN A 3 -18.31 -17.73 11.70
N PRO A 4 -18.31 -17.61 13.05
CA PRO A 4 -18.66 -16.37 13.73
C PRO A 4 -17.68 -15.23 13.49
N GLU A 5 -16.37 -15.48 13.33
CA GLU A 5 -15.38 -14.44 13.05
C GLU A 5 -15.52 -13.87 11.64
N LYS A 6 -15.80 -14.73 10.64
CA LYS A 6 -16.11 -14.29 9.27
C LYS A 6 -17.41 -13.46 9.19
N ILE A 7 -18.40 -13.73 10.06
CA ILE A 7 -19.63 -12.95 10.14
C ILE A 7 -19.38 -11.58 10.79
N ALA A 8 -18.55 -11.53 11.84
CA ALA A 8 -18.16 -10.26 12.48
C ALA A 8 -17.33 -9.37 11.53
N GLU A 9 -16.40 -9.95 10.78
CA GLU A 9 -15.63 -9.23 9.76
C GLU A 9 -16.50 -8.73 8.61
N ARG A 10 -17.46 -9.54 8.12
CA ARG A 10 -18.44 -9.08 7.10
C ARG A 10 -19.29 -7.93 7.60
N GLY A 11 -19.76 -7.96 8.86
CA GLY A 11 -20.51 -6.86 9.45
C GLY A 11 -19.72 -5.56 9.57
N ILE A 12 -18.41 -5.64 9.89
CA ILE A 12 -17.50 -4.49 9.91
C ILE A 12 -17.27 -3.98 8.49
N THR A 13 -17.04 -4.88 7.54
CA THR A 13 -16.79 -4.53 6.12
C THR A 13 -18.00 -3.83 5.50
N ASP A 14 -19.22 -4.29 5.80
CA ASP A 14 -20.45 -3.65 5.33
C ASP A 14 -20.66 -2.26 5.94
N ALA A 15 -20.28 -2.06 7.20
CA ALA A 15 -20.31 -0.76 7.86
C ALA A 15 -19.27 0.24 7.29
N LEU A 16 -18.19 -0.25 6.70
CA LEU A 16 -17.14 0.57 6.09
C LEU A 16 -17.45 0.91 4.62
N ASN A 17 -18.39 0.22 3.98
CA ASN A 17 -18.81 0.51 2.61
C ASN A 17 -19.36 1.93 2.51
N GLY A 18 -18.77 2.73 1.60
CA GLY A 18 -19.12 4.13 1.39
C GLY A 18 -18.36 5.12 2.28
N MET A 19 -17.54 4.65 3.24
CA MET A 19 -16.63 5.51 3.98
C MET A 19 -15.27 5.61 3.28
N PRO A 20 -14.63 6.80 3.24
CA PRO A 20 -13.25 6.89 2.80
C PRO A 20 -12.35 6.10 3.76
N ALA A 21 -11.50 5.22 3.23
CA ALA A 21 -10.49 4.53 4.03
C ALA A 21 -9.38 5.50 4.47
N VAL A 22 -9.04 6.44 3.57
CA VAL A 22 -8.06 7.51 3.82
C VAL A 22 -8.61 8.80 3.25
N ARG A 23 -8.53 9.90 4.01
CA ARG A 23 -8.87 11.24 3.52
C ARG A 23 -7.75 12.20 3.88
N TYR A 24 -7.30 12.93 2.89
CA TYR A 24 -6.41 14.08 3.01
C TYR A 24 -7.25 15.34 2.89
N ASP A 25 -7.15 16.23 3.86
CA ASP A 25 -7.93 17.46 3.95
C ASP A 25 -6.98 18.67 3.95
N HIS A 26 -6.80 19.28 2.78
CA HIS A 26 -5.90 20.42 2.56
C HIS A 26 -4.47 20.18 3.09
N VAL A 27 -3.93 18.98 2.83
CA VAL A 27 -2.65 18.54 3.37
C VAL A 27 -1.48 19.19 2.66
N CYS A 28 -0.59 19.81 3.44
CA CYS A 28 0.70 20.31 2.96
C CYS A 28 1.85 19.72 3.76
N LYS A 29 3.02 19.57 3.11
CA LYS A 29 4.28 19.24 3.77
C LYS A 29 5.42 20.08 3.23
N ILE A 30 6.03 20.81 4.14
CA ILE A 30 7.20 21.62 3.88
C ILE A 30 8.35 21.07 4.73
N TYR A 31 9.49 20.84 4.11
CA TYR A 31 10.74 20.56 4.78
C TYR A 31 11.63 21.79 4.71
N SER A 32 11.93 22.37 5.87
CA SER A 32 12.84 23.53 5.94
C SER A 32 14.29 23.05 5.94
N GLY A 33 15.09 23.59 5.04
CA GLY A 33 16.51 23.28 4.87
C GLY A 33 17.37 24.54 4.73
N ALA A 34 18.69 24.35 4.80
CA ALA A 34 19.65 25.47 4.69
C ALA A 34 19.63 26.16 3.32
N GLU A 35 19.20 25.46 2.27
CA GLU A 35 19.07 25.95 0.89
C GLU A 35 17.67 26.47 0.55
N GLY A 36 16.76 26.54 1.52
CA GLY A 36 15.38 26.98 1.37
C GLY A 36 14.35 25.88 1.69
N ASP A 37 13.09 26.25 1.60
CA ASP A 37 11.97 25.36 1.91
C ASP A 37 11.62 24.48 0.71
N ILE A 38 11.52 23.17 0.95
CA ILE A 38 11.07 22.18 -0.03
C ILE A 38 9.61 21.86 0.25
N HIS A 39 8.73 22.25 -0.67
CA HIS A 39 7.31 21.94 -0.63
C HIS A 39 7.06 20.54 -1.20
N ALA A 40 7.19 19.52 -0.37
CA ALA A 40 7.04 18.12 -0.80
C ALA A 40 5.59 17.70 -1.07
N VAL A 41 4.62 18.32 -0.41
CA VAL A 41 3.17 18.13 -0.65
C VAL A 41 2.50 19.51 -0.57
N ARG A 42 1.62 19.81 -1.55
CA ARG A 42 0.97 21.10 -1.73
C ARG A 42 -0.54 20.92 -1.85
N ASP A 43 -1.25 21.29 -0.81
CA ASP A 43 -2.72 21.35 -0.77
C ASP A 43 -3.43 20.11 -1.37
N ILE A 44 -3.05 18.95 -0.91
CA ILE A 44 -3.74 17.70 -1.33
C ILE A 44 -5.07 17.60 -0.59
N ASN A 45 -6.15 17.62 -1.38
CA ASN A 45 -7.51 17.39 -0.92
C ASN A 45 -8.09 16.19 -1.68
N LEU A 46 -8.21 15.03 -1.01
CA LEU A 46 -8.54 13.77 -1.66
C LEU A 46 -9.16 12.78 -0.66
N SER A 47 -10.18 12.05 -1.13
CA SER A 47 -10.75 10.92 -0.42
C SER A 47 -10.53 9.64 -1.22
N ILE A 48 -9.95 8.62 -0.57
CA ILE A 48 -9.72 7.28 -1.12
C ILE A 48 -10.78 6.37 -0.50
N ALA A 49 -11.59 5.75 -1.34
CA ALA A 49 -12.68 4.89 -0.86
C ALA A 49 -12.14 3.56 -0.30
N HIS A 50 -12.96 2.93 0.55
CA HIS A 50 -12.70 1.57 0.99
C HIS A 50 -12.65 0.61 -0.21
N ARG A 51 -11.70 -0.31 -0.22
CA ARG A 51 -11.45 -1.27 -1.32
C ARG A 51 -11.05 -0.63 -2.65
N GLU A 52 -10.42 0.52 -2.67
CA GLU A 52 -9.74 1.00 -3.85
C GLU A 52 -8.28 0.52 -3.89
N PHE A 53 -7.81 0.18 -5.08
CA PHE A 53 -6.40 -0.06 -5.36
C PHE A 53 -5.83 1.19 -6.03
N VAL A 54 -5.25 2.08 -5.25
CA VAL A 54 -4.75 3.38 -5.70
C VAL A 54 -3.27 3.30 -6.04
N MET A 55 -2.95 3.57 -7.30
CA MET A 55 -1.57 3.68 -7.78
C MET A 55 -1.12 5.13 -7.73
N LEU A 56 -0.12 5.42 -6.89
CA LEU A 56 0.50 6.75 -6.76
C LEU A 56 1.64 6.83 -7.77
N ILE A 57 1.46 7.64 -8.81
CA ILE A 57 2.42 7.80 -9.91
C ILE A 57 2.85 9.25 -10.09
N GLY A 58 3.98 9.45 -10.74
CA GLY A 58 4.56 10.77 -11.01
C GLY A 58 6.08 10.79 -10.87
N ASN A 59 6.70 11.93 -11.09
CA ASN A 59 8.16 12.07 -11.10
C ASN A 59 8.82 11.73 -9.76
N SER A 60 10.10 11.33 -9.82
CA SER A 60 10.92 11.19 -8.61
C SER A 60 10.97 12.53 -7.85
N GLY A 61 10.89 12.47 -6.52
CA GLY A 61 10.79 13.69 -5.71
C GLY A 61 9.42 14.37 -5.71
N GLY A 62 8.43 13.91 -6.48
CA GLY A 62 7.09 14.52 -6.58
C GLY A 62 6.19 14.41 -5.33
N GLY A 63 6.68 13.89 -4.20
CA GLY A 63 5.93 13.86 -2.93
C GLY A 63 5.19 12.53 -2.65
N LYS A 64 5.22 11.54 -3.56
CA LYS A 64 4.49 10.27 -3.44
C LYS A 64 4.77 9.52 -2.13
N THR A 65 6.03 9.22 -1.84
CA THR A 65 6.45 8.55 -0.61
C THR A 65 6.13 9.39 0.65
N THR A 66 6.21 10.72 0.54
CA THR A 66 5.82 11.63 1.64
C THR A 66 4.32 11.48 1.92
N LEU A 67 3.48 11.52 0.89
CA LEU A 67 2.03 11.34 1.00
C LEU A 67 1.69 9.97 1.57
N LEU A 68 2.32 8.91 1.07
CA LEU A 68 2.16 7.54 1.59
C LEU A 68 2.51 7.46 3.08
N LYS A 69 3.63 8.06 3.51
CA LYS A 69 4.08 8.04 4.91
C LYS A 69 3.23 8.92 5.83
N MET A 70 2.47 9.87 5.30
CA MET A 70 1.48 10.60 6.09
C MET A 70 0.28 9.73 6.45
N THR A 71 -0.12 8.79 5.58
CA THR A 71 -1.25 7.89 5.82
C THR A 71 -1.09 7.05 7.08
N ASN A 72 0.13 6.65 7.44
CA ASN A 72 0.42 5.89 8.66
C ASN A 72 1.03 6.73 9.79
N GLY A 73 1.00 8.04 9.65
CA GLY A 73 1.52 8.99 10.64
C GLY A 73 3.04 8.91 10.87
N LEU A 74 3.82 8.35 9.93
CA LEU A 74 5.30 8.41 9.97
C LEU A 74 5.81 9.81 9.65
N ILE A 75 5.06 10.56 8.85
CA ILE A 75 5.29 11.97 8.56
C ILE A 75 4.04 12.73 8.97
N VAL A 76 4.22 13.78 9.77
CA VAL A 76 3.15 14.69 10.16
C VAL A 76 3.06 15.81 9.13
N PRO A 77 1.86 16.16 8.63
CA PRO A 77 1.65 17.33 7.79
C PRO A 77 2.12 18.63 8.44
N THR A 78 2.59 19.58 7.65
CA THR A 78 2.85 20.95 8.13
C THR A 78 1.54 21.71 8.34
N SER A 79 0.54 21.47 7.47
CA SER A 79 -0.84 21.97 7.62
C SER A 79 -1.82 20.97 7.01
N GLY A 80 -3.11 21.13 7.32
CA GLY A 80 -4.16 20.20 6.91
C GLY A 80 -4.18 18.95 7.76
N ASP A 81 -5.12 18.06 7.51
CA ASP A 81 -5.40 16.88 8.32
C ASP A 81 -5.47 15.61 7.48
N VAL A 82 -5.02 14.49 8.08
CA VAL A 82 -5.16 13.16 7.48
C VAL A 82 -6.10 12.35 8.36
N TYR A 83 -7.01 11.62 7.71
CA TYR A 83 -7.97 10.76 8.40
C TYR A 83 -7.78 9.30 7.95
N TYR A 84 -7.84 8.41 8.91
CA TYR A 84 -7.97 6.97 8.70
C TYR A 84 -9.41 6.59 9.02
N TYR A 85 -10.18 6.24 7.99
CA TYR A 85 -11.63 6.20 8.07
C TYR A 85 -12.16 7.55 8.58
N SER A 86 -12.95 7.57 9.64
CA SER A 86 -13.52 8.81 10.20
C SER A 86 -12.64 9.48 11.26
N GLU A 87 -11.52 8.85 11.66
CA GLU A 87 -10.69 9.31 12.78
C GLU A 87 -9.54 10.20 12.27
N ASN A 88 -9.36 11.40 12.85
CA ASN A 88 -8.22 12.26 12.57
C ASN A 88 -6.94 11.64 13.17
N LEU A 89 -5.88 11.54 12.37
CA LEU A 89 -4.60 10.97 12.84
C LEU A 89 -3.98 11.75 14.01
N ARG A 90 -4.30 13.04 14.15
CA ARG A 90 -3.82 13.85 15.28
C ARG A 90 -4.38 13.38 16.62
N ASP A 91 -5.57 12.81 16.62
CA ASP A 91 -6.28 12.35 17.81
C ASP A 91 -6.03 10.87 18.11
N MET A 92 -5.38 10.16 17.18
CA MET A 92 -5.12 8.72 17.27
C MET A 92 -3.80 8.40 17.99
N ASN A 93 -3.76 7.25 18.65
CA ASN A 93 -2.51 6.63 19.05
C ASN A 93 -1.81 6.04 17.79
N LEU A 94 -0.79 6.74 17.29
CA LEU A 94 -0.09 6.36 16.06
C LEU A 94 0.60 4.99 16.13
N VAL A 95 0.93 4.48 17.32
CA VAL A 95 1.47 3.12 17.47
C VAL A 95 0.37 2.09 17.18
N GLN A 96 -0.84 2.31 17.67
CA GLN A 96 -1.99 1.46 17.39
C GLN A 96 -2.41 1.56 15.93
N LEU A 97 -2.43 2.76 15.35
CA LEU A 97 -2.70 2.96 13.92
C LEU A 97 -1.75 2.13 13.05
N ARG A 98 -0.43 2.21 13.30
CA ARG A 98 0.58 1.48 12.52
C ARG A 98 0.47 -0.04 12.64
N ARG A 99 -0.16 -0.57 13.68
CA ARG A 99 -0.48 -2.01 13.80
C ARG A 99 -1.68 -2.43 12.96
N ARG A 100 -2.56 -1.47 12.60
CA ARG A 100 -3.75 -1.69 11.77
C ARG A 100 -3.51 -1.44 10.28
N ILE A 101 -2.37 -0.83 9.92
CA ILE A 101 -1.98 -0.53 8.54
C ILE A 101 -0.81 -1.43 8.17
N GLY A 102 -0.95 -2.21 7.11
CA GLY A 102 0.15 -2.96 6.53
C GLY A 102 1.10 -1.99 5.79
N TYR A 103 2.41 -2.16 5.96
CA TYR A 103 3.38 -1.32 5.24
C TYR A 103 4.53 -2.17 4.70
N ALA A 104 4.55 -2.35 3.38
CA ALA A 104 5.65 -2.95 2.64
C ALA A 104 6.60 -1.85 2.16
N ILE A 105 7.77 -1.78 2.77
CA ILE A 105 8.79 -0.74 2.53
C ILE A 105 9.66 -1.16 1.34
N GLN A 106 10.12 -0.17 0.57
CA GLN A 106 11.11 -0.34 -0.50
C GLN A 106 12.36 -1.11 0.00
N GLY A 107 12.83 -2.08 -0.81
CA GLY A 107 14.09 -2.78 -0.55
C GLY A 107 13.97 -3.99 0.40
N SER A 108 12.80 -4.55 0.61
CA SER A 108 12.60 -5.81 1.40
C SER A 108 13.34 -5.82 2.74
N VAL A 109 13.16 -4.77 3.54
CA VAL A 109 13.85 -4.61 4.84
C VAL A 109 13.29 -5.62 5.84
N LEU A 110 13.80 -6.86 5.81
CA LEU A 110 13.54 -7.87 6.84
C LEU A 110 14.47 -7.67 8.02
N PHE A 111 14.04 -8.09 9.20
CA PHE A 111 14.91 -8.14 10.37
C PHE A 111 15.92 -9.28 10.17
N PRO A 112 17.23 -8.99 9.99
CA PRO A 112 18.21 -10.00 9.58
C PRO A 112 18.49 -11.06 10.65
N HIS A 113 18.20 -10.75 11.90
CA HIS A 113 18.36 -11.61 13.07
C HIS A 113 17.12 -12.44 13.42
N LEU A 114 16.03 -12.28 12.67
CA LEU A 114 14.79 -13.03 12.81
C LEU A 114 14.61 -13.97 11.61
N ASP A 115 14.11 -15.19 11.86
CA ASP A 115 13.70 -16.09 10.79
C ASP A 115 12.41 -15.62 10.08
N VAL A 116 11.96 -16.31 9.06
CA VAL A 116 10.76 -15.97 8.28
C VAL A 116 9.51 -15.92 9.16
N GLU A 117 9.31 -16.95 10.01
CA GLU A 117 8.16 -17.00 10.94
C GLU A 117 8.16 -15.79 11.88
N GLN A 118 9.31 -15.48 12.45
CA GLN A 118 9.47 -14.36 13.37
C GLN A 118 9.27 -13.01 12.67
N ASN A 119 9.77 -12.85 11.44
CA ASN A 119 9.53 -11.67 10.63
C ASN A 119 8.03 -11.47 10.35
N ILE A 120 7.32 -12.51 9.90
CA ILE A 120 5.89 -12.43 9.59
C ILE A 120 5.07 -12.20 10.87
N SER A 121 5.37 -12.93 11.96
CA SER A 121 4.63 -12.84 13.23
C SER A 121 4.92 -11.57 14.03
N PHE A 122 5.83 -10.69 13.58
CA PHE A 122 6.29 -9.55 14.37
C PHE A 122 5.13 -8.60 14.77
N VAL A 123 4.30 -8.19 13.82
CA VAL A 123 3.18 -7.27 14.10
C VAL A 123 2.05 -7.98 14.88
N PRO A 124 1.59 -9.18 14.54
CA PRO A 124 0.66 -9.96 15.35
C PRO A 124 1.08 -10.09 16.81
N ARG A 125 2.36 -10.40 17.08
CA ARG A 125 2.90 -10.47 18.45
C ARG A 125 2.81 -9.13 19.20
N LEU A 126 3.20 -8.03 18.54
CA LEU A 126 3.08 -6.68 19.12
C LEU A 126 1.62 -6.27 19.34
N SER A 127 0.70 -6.81 18.58
CA SER A 127 -0.74 -6.54 18.70
C SER A 127 -1.41 -7.40 19.78
N GLY A 128 -0.67 -8.32 20.40
CA GLY A 128 -1.18 -9.16 21.49
C GLY A 128 -2.05 -10.33 21.04
N PHE A 129 -1.88 -10.81 19.78
CA PHE A 129 -2.58 -12.00 19.32
C PHE A 129 -2.23 -13.22 20.18
N ALA A 130 -3.19 -14.11 20.42
CA ALA A 130 -2.92 -15.39 21.07
C ALA A 130 -2.02 -16.28 20.19
N LYS A 131 -1.37 -17.26 20.79
CA LYS A 131 -0.36 -18.08 20.11
C LYS A 131 -0.93 -18.80 18.89
N ASP A 132 -2.10 -19.36 18.99
CA ASP A 132 -2.83 -20.04 17.93
C ASP A 132 -3.22 -19.10 16.79
N GLN A 133 -3.67 -17.87 17.12
CA GLN A 133 -3.94 -16.82 16.15
C GLN A 133 -2.67 -16.37 15.41
N ILE A 134 -1.52 -16.32 16.09
CA ILE A 134 -0.24 -15.98 15.45
C ILE A 134 0.15 -17.07 14.45
N GLU A 135 0.06 -18.33 14.82
CA GLU A 135 0.37 -19.47 13.93
C GLU A 135 -0.54 -19.48 12.70
N GLU A 136 -1.85 -19.29 12.87
CA GLU A 136 -2.82 -19.18 11.78
C GLU A 136 -2.51 -17.98 10.86
N SER A 137 -2.26 -16.81 11.43
CA SER A 137 -1.92 -15.57 10.71
C SER A 137 -0.64 -15.71 9.88
N VAL A 138 0.40 -16.35 10.42
CA VAL A 138 1.66 -16.61 9.70
C VAL A 138 1.42 -17.54 8.52
N MET A 139 0.69 -18.64 8.72
CA MET A 139 0.41 -19.62 7.66
C MET A 139 -0.47 -19.01 6.58
N HIS A 140 -1.48 -18.23 6.95
CA HIS A 140 -2.34 -17.52 6.01
C HIS A 140 -1.53 -16.53 5.17
N ALA A 141 -0.77 -15.63 5.82
CA ALA A 141 0.04 -14.63 5.12
C ALA A 141 1.11 -15.27 4.21
N LEU A 142 1.71 -16.39 4.64
CA LEU A 142 2.66 -17.15 3.83
C LEU A 142 2.00 -17.72 2.57
N GLY A 143 0.78 -18.28 2.72
CA GLY A 143 -0.03 -18.79 1.61
C GLY A 143 -0.43 -17.70 0.62
N LEU A 144 -0.86 -16.52 1.12
CA LEU A 144 -1.20 -15.37 0.28
C LEU A 144 -0.05 -14.97 -0.65
N VAL A 145 1.20 -15.03 -0.17
CA VAL A 145 2.37 -14.69 -0.98
C VAL A 145 3.00 -15.88 -1.71
N GLY A 146 2.36 -17.05 -1.68
CA GLY A 146 2.79 -18.24 -2.42
C GLY A 146 4.16 -18.77 -2.00
N LEU A 147 4.49 -18.70 -0.70
CA LEU A 147 5.70 -19.27 -0.13
C LEU A 147 5.39 -20.59 0.58
N ASP A 148 6.33 -21.54 0.50
CA ASP A 148 6.23 -22.83 1.16
C ASP A 148 6.63 -22.75 2.64
N SER A 149 5.97 -23.52 3.48
CA SER A 149 6.21 -23.56 4.94
C SER A 149 7.62 -24.06 5.32
N SER A 150 8.32 -24.75 4.45
CA SER A 150 9.73 -25.13 4.65
C SER A 150 10.67 -23.94 4.80
N LEU A 151 10.22 -22.74 4.38
CA LEU A 151 11.01 -21.51 4.51
C LEU A 151 10.90 -20.85 5.90
N LEU A 152 9.93 -21.26 6.76
CA LEU A 152 9.64 -20.58 8.03
C LEU A 152 10.85 -20.43 8.95
N ARG A 153 11.79 -21.40 8.94
CA ARG A 153 12.99 -21.39 9.80
C ARG A 153 14.22 -20.82 9.12
N LYS A 154 14.10 -20.36 7.87
CA LYS A 154 15.20 -19.70 7.17
C LYS A 154 15.33 -18.25 7.60
N PHE A 155 16.57 -17.76 7.59
CA PHE A 155 16.89 -16.37 7.81
C PHE A 155 16.92 -15.58 6.48
N PRO A 156 16.79 -14.26 6.51
CA PRO A 156 16.76 -13.44 5.28
C PRO A 156 17.93 -13.70 4.33
N HIS A 157 19.15 -13.92 4.83
CA HIS A 157 20.35 -14.18 4.01
C HIS A 157 20.31 -15.53 3.27
N GLU A 158 19.41 -16.44 3.65
CA GLU A 158 19.21 -17.75 3.00
C GLU A 158 18.14 -17.70 1.91
N LEU A 159 17.51 -16.55 1.70
CA LEU A 159 16.38 -16.35 0.77
C LEU A 159 16.86 -15.60 -0.48
N SER A 160 16.27 -15.93 -1.64
CA SER A 160 16.41 -15.10 -2.84
C SER A 160 15.76 -13.71 -2.63
N GLY A 161 16.16 -12.71 -3.41
CA GLY A 161 15.58 -11.37 -3.34
C GLY A 161 14.04 -11.37 -3.50
N GLY A 162 13.51 -12.17 -4.43
CA GLY A 162 12.06 -12.31 -4.61
C GLY A 162 11.37 -12.99 -3.41
N GLN A 163 12.03 -13.96 -2.76
CA GLN A 163 11.52 -14.56 -1.53
C GLN A 163 11.52 -13.56 -0.37
N GLN A 164 12.58 -12.79 -0.21
CA GLN A 164 12.65 -11.72 0.80
C GLN A 164 11.52 -10.72 0.61
N GLN A 165 11.25 -10.32 -0.64
CA GLN A 165 10.16 -9.41 -1.00
C GLN A 165 8.81 -9.97 -0.60
N ARG A 166 8.53 -11.26 -0.93
CA ARG A 166 7.31 -11.95 -0.54
C ARG A 166 7.15 -12.03 0.98
N VAL A 167 8.22 -12.32 1.73
CA VAL A 167 8.20 -12.31 3.20
C VAL A 167 7.89 -10.93 3.75
N GLY A 168 8.43 -9.85 3.14
CA GLY A 168 8.13 -8.47 3.51
C GLY A 168 6.64 -8.12 3.32
N ILE A 169 6.04 -8.58 2.21
CA ILE A 169 4.61 -8.43 1.94
C ILE A 169 3.79 -9.27 2.94
N ALA A 170 4.15 -10.53 3.18
CA ALA A 170 3.50 -11.38 4.16
C ALA A 170 3.50 -10.75 5.56
N ARG A 171 4.63 -10.17 5.99
CA ARG A 171 4.73 -9.44 7.26
C ARG A 171 3.75 -8.26 7.33
N ALA A 172 3.58 -7.52 6.22
CA ALA A 172 2.65 -6.40 6.17
C ALA A 172 1.18 -6.84 6.23
N LEU A 173 0.87 -8.05 5.76
CA LEU A 173 -0.48 -8.63 5.73
C LEU A 173 -0.86 -9.38 7.02
N ALA A 174 0.13 -9.87 7.77
CA ALA A 174 -0.08 -10.83 8.87
C ALA A 174 -0.98 -10.31 10.02
N ALA A 175 -1.16 -9.01 10.19
CA ALA A 175 -2.07 -8.44 11.20
C ALA A 175 -3.48 -8.15 10.64
N ASN A 176 -3.84 -8.70 9.48
CA ASN A 176 -5.12 -8.50 8.79
C ASN A 176 -5.49 -7.01 8.65
N PRO A 177 -4.64 -6.19 8.00
CA PRO A 177 -4.90 -4.76 7.85
C PRO A 177 -6.06 -4.51 6.87
N PHE A 178 -6.82 -3.41 7.07
CA PHE A 178 -7.78 -2.92 6.06
C PHE A 178 -7.11 -2.06 4.98
N VAL A 179 -5.97 -1.45 5.30
CA VAL A 179 -5.19 -0.60 4.40
C VAL A 179 -3.76 -1.15 4.30
N LEU A 180 -3.30 -1.36 3.08
CA LEU A 180 -1.94 -1.78 2.76
C LEU A 180 -1.22 -0.67 2.01
N LEU A 181 -0.11 -0.22 2.54
CA LEU A 181 0.79 0.76 1.91
C LEU A 181 1.98 0.03 1.30
N MET A 182 2.31 0.35 0.06
CA MET A 182 3.43 -0.25 -0.66
C MET A 182 4.26 0.86 -1.32
N ASP A 183 5.53 0.95 -0.95
CA ASP A 183 6.46 1.99 -1.46
C ASP A 183 7.47 1.33 -2.39
N GLU A 184 7.26 1.44 -3.70
CA GLU A 184 8.07 0.82 -4.77
C GLU A 184 8.46 -0.64 -4.49
N PRO A 185 7.49 -1.53 -4.19
CA PRO A 185 7.80 -2.86 -3.68
C PRO A 185 8.50 -3.77 -4.67
N PHE A 186 8.53 -3.45 -5.97
CA PHE A 186 9.11 -4.29 -7.02
C PHE A 186 10.39 -3.72 -7.64
N GLY A 187 10.95 -2.66 -7.06
CA GLY A 187 12.11 -1.96 -7.63
C GLY A 187 13.40 -2.78 -7.75
N ALA A 188 13.55 -3.86 -6.98
CA ALA A 188 14.77 -4.65 -6.89
C ALA A 188 14.65 -6.09 -7.44
N VAL A 189 13.58 -6.41 -8.17
CA VAL A 189 13.34 -7.76 -8.70
C VAL A 189 13.38 -7.78 -10.23
N ASP A 190 13.77 -8.93 -10.80
CA ASP A 190 13.75 -9.16 -12.25
C ASP A 190 12.31 -9.15 -12.81
N GLU A 191 12.18 -8.98 -14.12
CA GLU A 191 10.89 -8.81 -14.82
C GLU A 191 9.94 -10.00 -14.64
N ILE A 192 10.45 -11.25 -14.64
CA ILE A 192 9.63 -12.45 -14.48
C ILE A 192 9.06 -12.49 -13.06
N THR A 193 9.91 -12.28 -12.07
CA THR A 193 9.53 -12.21 -10.66
C THR A 193 8.56 -11.06 -10.40
N ARG A 194 8.78 -9.90 -11.02
CA ARG A 194 7.90 -8.72 -10.93
C ARG A 194 6.48 -9.06 -11.39
N ARG A 195 6.31 -9.66 -12.57
CA ARG A 195 5.00 -10.08 -13.09
C ARG A 195 4.29 -11.04 -12.15
N SER A 196 5.00 -12.05 -11.65
CA SER A 196 4.45 -12.99 -10.68
C SER A 196 4.00 -12.31 -9.38
N LEU A 197 4.75 -11.32 -8.90
CA LEU A 197 4.38 -10.54 -7.71
C LEU A 197 3.16 -9.64 -7.97
N GLN A 198 3.09 -9.00 -9.14
CA GLN A 198 1.93 -8.21 -9.56
C GLN A 198 0.64 -9.03 -9.57
N GLU A 199 0.67 -10.21 -10.20
CA GLU A 199 -0.48 -11.12 -10.23
C GLU A 199 -0.90 -11.58 -8.83
N GLN A 200 0.08 -11.76 -7.96
CA GLN A 200 -0.16 -12.14 -6.58
C GLN A 200 -0.81 -11.02 -5.77
N ILE A 201 -0.32 -9.78 -5.90
CA ILE A 201 -0.93 -8.61 -5.22
C ILE A 201 -2.34 -8.36 -5.74
N ALA A 202 -2.59 -8.49 -7.06
CA ALA A 202 -3.93 -8.39 -7.62
C ALA A 202 -4.88 -9.44 -7.02
N ARG A 203 -4.42 -10.69 -6.83
CA ARG A 203 -5.19 -11.75 -6.17
C ARG A 203 -5.47 -11.41 -4.71
N ILE A 204 -4.46 -11.00 -3.94
CA ILE A 204 -4.59 -10.60 -2.54
C ILE A 204 -5.61 -9.46 -2.40
N TYR A 205 -5.55 -8.46 -3.27
CA TYR A 205 -6.52 -7.37 -3.29
C TYR A 205 -7.96 -7.87 -3.44
N LEU A 206 -8.20 -8.79 -4.39
CA LEU A 206 -9.53 -9.33 -4.66
C LEU A 206 -10.03 -10.27 -3.54
N GLU A 207 -9.16 -11.09 -2.97
CA GLU A 207 -9.52 -12.07 -1.94
C GLU A 207 -9.73 -11.44 -0.56
N GLU A 208 -8.85 -10.51 -0.18
CA GLU A 208 -8.85 -9.91 1.16
C GLU A 208 -9.68 -8.62 1.24
N GLY A 209 -10.08 -8.02 0.10
CA GLY A 209 -10.88 -6.80 0.07
C GLY A 209 -10.16 -5.59 0.66
N LEU A 210 -8.86 -5.50 0.47
CA LEU A 210 -8.00 -4.44 1.00
C LEU A 210 -8.21 -3.12 0.27
N THR A 211 -7.93 -2.01 0.97
CA THR A 211 -7.58 -0.75 0.32
C THR A 211 -6.07 -0.70 0.15
N ILE A 212 -5.57 -0.51 -1.06
CA ILE A 212 -4.13 -0.50 -1.33
C ILE A 212 -3.71 0.88 -1.84
N LEU A 213 -2.67 1.47 -1.23
CA LEU A 213 -1.95 2.62 -1.76
C LEU A 213 -0.56 2.15 -2.18
N PHE A 214 -0.29 2.21 -3.47
CA PHE A 214 0.91 1.64 -4.08
C PHE A 214 1.68 2.71 -4.85
N VAL A 215 2.88 3.02 -4.41
CA VAL A 215 3.79 3.94 -5.11
C VAL A 215 4.58 3.18 -6.16
N THR A 216 4.56 3.69 -7.38
CA THR A 216 5.41 3.20 -8.47
C THR A 216 5.82 4.36 -9.39
N HIS A 217 6.90 4.15 -10.15
CA HIS A 217 7.28 5.01 -11.27
C HIS A 217 6.95 4.39 -12.64
N ASP A 218 6.41 3.17 -12.66
CA ASP A 218 6.07 2.43 -13.88
C ASP A 218 4.59 2.62 -14.22
N ILE A 219 4.32 3.33 -15.32
CA ILE A 219 2.96 3.58 -15.80
C ILE A 219 2.25 2.28 -16.22
N ASN A 220 2.97 1.30 -16.77
CA ASN A 220 2.38 0.04 -17.20
C ASN A 220 1.91 -0.78 -15.99
N GLU A 221 2.67 -0.74 -14.88
CA GLU A 221 2.27 -1.33 -13.61
C GLU A 221 1.02 -0.65 -13.04
N ALA A 222 1.00 0.68 -13.05
CA ALA A 222 -0.12 1.47 -12.56
C ALA A 222 -1.41 1.20 -13.35
N MET A 223 -1.34 1.18 -14.67
CA MET A 223 -2.46 0.87 -15.55
C MET A 223 -2.98 -0.56 -15.37
N ARG A 224 -2.08 -1.50 -15.07
CA ARG A 224 -2.41 -2.92 -14.93
C ARG A 224 -3.09 -3.26 -13.59
N LEU A 225 -2.66 -2.62 -12.50
CA LEU A 225 -3.06 -3.00 -11.13
C LEU A 225 -4.05 -2.02 -10.49
N GLY A 226 -4.06 -0.76 -10.90
CA GLY A 226 -4.86 0.26 -10.26
C GLY A 226 -6.35 0.18 -10.60
N THR A 227 -7.20 0.35 -9.60
CA THR A 227 -8.60 0.74 -9.83
C THR A 227 -8.72 2.26 -9.96
N LYS A 228 -7.77 2.98 -9.35
CA LYS A 228 -7.60 4.43 -9.45
C LYS A 228 -6.13 4.78 -9.59
N LEU A 229 -5.84 5.81 -10.39
CA LEU A 229 -4.53 6.43 -10.48
C LEU A 229 -4.56 7.77 -9.75
N LEU A 230 -3.61 7.96 -8.85
CA LEU A 230 -3.32 9.22 -8.18
C LEU A 230 -2.05 9.80 -8.78
N VAL A 231 -2.21 10.72 -9.74
CA VAL A 231 -1.09 11.37 -10.42
C VAL A 231 -0.65 12.59 -9.62
N VAL A 232 0.61 12.59 -9.18
CA VAL A 232 1.20 13.69 -8.39
C VAL A 232 2.41 14.26 -9.14
N ASN A 233 2.48 15.59 -9.23
CA ASN A 233 3.63 16.30 -9.75
C ASN A 233 3.95 17.52 -8.88
N ASP A 234 5.23 17.70 -8.55
CA ASP A 234 5.72 18.81 -7.70
C ASP A 234 4.90 19.00 -6.41
N GLY A 235 4.55 17.88 -5.78
CA GLY A 235 3.77 17.86 -4.54
C GLY A 235 2.27 18.12 -4.70
N SER A 236 1.77 18.36 -5.91
CA SER A 236 0.37 18.70 -6.19
C SER A 236 -0.36 17.56 -6.88
N LEU A 237 -1.62 17.35 -6.53
CA LEU A 237 -2.53 16.42 -7.22
C LEU A 237 -2.78 16.94 -8.65
N GLN A 238 -2.50 16.12 -9.65
CA GLN A 238 -2.76 16.44 -11.05
C GLN A 238 -4.06 15.80 -11.53
N GLN A 239 -4.27 14.53 -11.20
CA GLN A 239 -5.49 13.79 -11.55
C GLN A 239 -5.70 12.62 -10.59
N TYR A 240 -6.97 12.33 -10.26
CA TYR A 240 -7.40 11.14 -9.54
C TYR A 240 -8.60 10.53 -10.29
N ALA A 241 -8.37 9.47 -11.02
CA ALA A 241 -9.37 8.86 -11.89
C ALA A 241 -9.08 7.36 -12.13
N SER A 242 -9.97 6.65 -12.82
CA SER A 242 -9.68 5.29 -13.28
C SER A 242 -8.56 5.29 -14.34
N PRO A 243 -7.85 4.16 -14.55
CA PRO A 243 -6.84 4.06 -15.61
C PRO A 243 -7.39 4.44 -16.99
N GLU A 244 -8.61 4.02 -17.32
CA GLU A 244 -9.28 4.34 -18.58
C GLU A 244 -9.52 5.85 -18.71
N GLU A 245 -10.07 6.49 -17.68
CA GLU A 245 -10.32 7.95 -17.68
C GLU A 245 -9.02 8.75 -17.80
N VAL A 246 -7.92 8.30 -17.17
CA VAL A 246 -6.62 8.97 -17.29
C VAL A 246 -6.05 8.88 -18.71
N LEU A 247 -6.27 7.75 -19.40
CA LEU A 247 -5.88 7.58 -20.80
C LEU A 247 -6.73 8.41 -21.77
N GLU A 248 -8.05 8.38 -21.58
CA GLU A 248 -9.00 9.02 -22.52
C GLU A 248 -9.05 10.54 -22.35
N THR A 249 -8.94 11.01 -21.09
CA THR A 249 -9.10 12.42 -20.72
C THR A 249 -8.02 12.86 -19.73
N PRO A 250 -6.74 12.95 -20.18
CA PRO A 250 -5.67 13.46 -19.33
C PRO A 250 -5.93 14.92 -18.94
N ALA A 251 -5.88 15.22 -17.63
CA ALA A 251 -6.26 16.52 -17.08
C ALA A 251 -5.36 17.67 -17.53
N ASN A 252 -4.12 17.40 -17.93
CA ASN A 252 -3.15 18.39 -18.40
C ASN A 252 -2.03 17.75 -19.23
N SER A 253 -1.12 18.58 -19.76
CA SER A 253 0.01 18.13 -20.59
C SER A 253 0.98 17.19 -19.83
N TYR A 254 1.15 17.36 -18.52
CA TYR A 254 1.98 16.47 -17.71
C TYR A 254 1.39 15.06 -17.66
N VAL A 255 0.10 14.94 -17.35
CA VAL A 255 -0.60 13.63 -17.36
C VAL A 255 -0.55 13.03 -18.75
N GLN A 256 -0.79 13.82 -19.79
CA GLN A 256 -0.71 13.38 -21.18
C GLN A 256 0.68 12.83 -21.54
N SER A 257 1.76 13.48 -21.11
CA SER A 257 3.11 12.99 -21.35
C SER A 257 3.38 11.67 -20.60
N LEU A 258 2.89 11.56 -19.36
CA LEU A 258 3.04 10.35 -18.55
C LEU A 258 2.33 9.14 -19.18
N VAL A 259 1.09 9.31 -19.64
CA VAL A 259 0.35 8.21 -20.28
C VAL A 259 0.85 7.87 -21.69
N SER A 260 1.57 8.77 -22.36
CA SER A 260 2.20 8.47 -23.65
C SER A 260 3.28 7.40 -23.58
N GLU A 261 3.83 7.15 -22.37
CA GLU A 261 4.79 6.08 -22.13
C GLU A 261 4.11 4.69 -21.96
N TYR A 262 2.78 4.66 -21.87
CA TYR A 262 2.03 3.41 -21.75
C TYR A 262 2.09 2.57 -23.03
N GLN A 263 2.48 1.30 -22.92
CA GLN A 263 2.72 0.41 -24.05
C GLN A 263 1.47 -0.38 -24.52
N GLY A 264 0.28 0.02 -24.05
CA GLY A 264 -0.98 -0.51 -24.60
C GLY A 264 -1.32 -1.96 -24.22
N ALA A 265 -0.75 -2.50 -23.13
CA ALA A 265 -1.17 -3.80 -22.62
C ALA A 265 -2.65 -3.77 -22.15
N PRO A 266 -3.44 -4.85 -22.32
CA PRO A 266 -4.82 -4.85 -21.85
C PRO A 266 -4.92 -4.47 -20.38
N ILE A 267 -5.73 -3.46 -20.04
CA ILE A 267 -6.03 -3.10 -18.66
C ILE A 267 -6.94 -4.19 -18.09
N PRO A 268 -6.47 -5.02 -17.14
CA PRO A 268 -7.33 -6.02 -16.53
C PRO A 268 -8.36 -5.27 -15.68
N SER A 269 -9.64 -5.43 -15.96
CA SER A 269 -10.68 -4.82 -15.14
C SER A 269 -10.72 -5.49 -13.76
N LEU A 270 -9.94 -5.00 -12.80
CA LEU A 270 -10.11 -5.33 -11.36
C LEU A 270 -11.41 -4.72 -10.79
N THR A 271 -12.11 -3.91 -11.60
CA THR A 271 -13.33 -3.16 -11.21
C THR A 271 -14.64 -3.94 -11.37
N LYS A 272 -14.63 -5.19 -11.87
CA LYS A 272 -15.86 -5.95 -12.06
C LYS A 272 -16.02 -7.06 -11.03
N ARG A 273 -16.44 -6.68 -9.79
CA ARG A 273 -17.35 -7.52 -8.96
C ARG A 273 -18.11 -6.67 -7.96
#